data_6aed84c68f763105bd273f7f3a76db48
#
_entry.id   6aed84c68f763105bd273f7f3a76db48
#
_cell.length_a   1.000
_cell.length_b   1.000
_cell.length_c   1.000
_cell.angle_alpha   90.00
_cell.angle_beta   90.00
_cell.angle_gamma   90.00
#
_symmetry.space_group_name_H-M   'P 1'
#
loop_
_entity.id
_entity.type
_entity.pdbx_description
1 polymer ?
#
loop_
_entity_poly.entity_id
_entity_poly.type
_entity_poly.pdbx_seq_one_letter_code
_entity_poly.pdbx_strand_id
1 'polypeptide(L)'
;MCIRDSPDFARHETVAKVYGLLVLRSAQSLFLPLSLTDTAQALVTHLASLENVARDANVRLAPTWLQRLADAIERLGQGARRLAAEQAALAKRLDAPDGDLAPTLRAVHAINERLQSWEQGWLDARGLRQRTWYRHLGVAPGRWLGYGATTFPGVTESITLDGGQHTTDELARLTLALERLAALMSRGRS
;
A
#
# COMPACT_ATOMS: atom_id res chain seq x y z
N MET A 1 26.40 7.83 9.04
CA MET A 1 25.78 8.91 8.28
C MET A 1 26.59 10.17 8.57
N CYS A 2 27.32 10.66 7.58
CA CYS A 2 28.26 11.77 7.79
C CYS A 2 27.48 13.09 7.78
N ILE A 3 27.54 13.82 8.89
CA ILE A 3 26.96 15.16 9.09
C ILE A 3 27.63 16.23 8.18
N ARG A 4 28.57 15.84 7.32
CA ARG A 4 29.38 16.75 6.48
C ARG A 4 28.85 16.99 5.06
N ASP A 5 27.70 16.49 4.70
CA ASP A 5 27.23 16.53 3.30
C ASP A 5 26.74 17.90 2.84
N SER A 6 26.55 18.86 3.75
CA SER A 6 26.13 20.21 3.42
C SER A 6 26.61 21.17 4.53
N PRO A 7 27.81 21.72 4.43
CA PRO A 7 28.39 22.61 5.46
C PRO A 7 27.60 23.91 5.66
N ASP A 8 26.78 24.29 4.68
CA ASP A 8 25.90 25.45 4.68
C ASP A 8 24.43 25.13 5.04
N PHE A 9 24.13 23.88 5.39
CA PHE A 9 22.79 23.37 5.68
C PHE A 9 21.75 23.54 4.55
N ALA A 10 22.15 23.92 3.34
CA ALA A 10 21.23 24.19 2.22
C ALA A 10 20.35 22.96 1.89
N ARG A 11 20.90 21.76 1.96
CA ARG A 11 20.12 20.51 1.75
C ARG A 11 19.12 20.29 2.86
N HIS A 12 19.47 20.56 4.13
CA HIS A 12 18.56 20.44 5.27
C HIS A 12 17.41 21.44 5.15
N GLU A 13 17.72 22.69 4.77
CA GLU A 13 16.72 23.72 4.50
C GLU A 13 15.76 23.29 3.37
N THR A 14 16.30 22.76 2.28
CA THR A 14 15.50 22.25 1.15
C THR A 14 14.57 21.14 1.60
N VAL A 15 15.07 20.15 2.34
CA VAL A 15 14.26 19.05 2.88
C VAL A 15 13.18 19.57 3.81
N ALA A 16 13.52 20.49 4.71
CA ALA A 16 12.54 21.11 5.62
C ALA A 16 11.42 21.84 4.85
N LYS A 17 11.78 22.59 3.80
CA LYS A 17 10.79 23.25 2.90
C LYS A 17 9.89 22.24 2.21
N VAL A 18 10.45 21.15 1.67
CA VAL A 18 9.67 20.09 1.02
C VAL A 18 8.68 19.45 2.00
N TYR A 19 9.14 19.07 3.21
CA TYR A 19 8.26 18.53 4.23
C TYR A 19 7.19 19.53 4.68
N GLY A 20 7.55 20.79 4.90
CA GLY A 20 6.60 21.85 5.25
C GLY A 20 5.51 22.01 4.18
N LEU A 21 5.88 22.02 2.90
CA LEU A 21 4.93 22.09 1.79
C LEU A 21 4.05 20.84 1.70
N LEU A 22 4.60 19.64 1.93
CA LEU A 22 3.82 18.41 1.95
C LEU A 22 2.77 18.43 3.07
N VAL A 23 3.17 18.80 4.28
CA VAL A 23 2.25 18.93 5.42
C VAL A 23 1.15 19.94 5.12
N LEU A 24 1.52 21.14 4.63
CA LEU A 24 0.57 22.20 4.31
C LEU A 24 -0.43 21.76 3.23
N ARG A 25 0.05 21.17 2.14
CA ARG A 25 -0.81 20.67 1.05
C ARG A 25 -1.72 19.54 1.52
N SER A 26 -1.19 18.61 2.33
CA SER A 26 -2.00 17.53 2.87
C SER A 26 -3.09 18.02 3.81
N ALA A 27 -2.79 19.02 4.65
CA ALA A 27 -3.75 19.61 5.58
C ALA A 27 -4.84 20.43 4.87
N GLN A 28 -4.54 21.00 3.71
CA GLN A 28 -5.50 21.79 2.90
C GLN A 28 -6.22 20.93 1.84
N SER A 29 -5.81 19.68 1.65
CA SER A 29 -6.38 18.81 0.63
C SER A 29 -7.76 18.31 1.05
N LEU A 30 -8.70 18.36 0.12
CA LEU A 30 -10.04 17.84 0.31
C LEU A 30 -10.04 16.30 0.47
N PHE A 31 -9.18 15.62 -0.28
CA PHE A 31 -8.94 14.19 -0.20
C PHE A 31 -7.56 13.92 0.36
N LEU A 32 -7.42 12.83 1.11
CA LEU A 32 -6.10 12.34 1.50
C LEU A 32 -5.25 12.10 0.25
N PRO A 33 -3.98 12.54 0.23
CA PRO A 33 -3.10 12.46 -0.94
C PRO A 33 -2.53 11.06 -1.12
N LEU A 34 -3.41 10.06 -1.23
CA LEU A 34 -3.07 8.65 -1.42
C LEU A 34 -3.54 8.20 -2.80
N SER A 35 -2.62 7.80 -3.67
CA SER A 35 -2.92 7.20 -4.96
C SER A 35 -2.96 5.69 -4.86
N LEU A 36 -4.15 5.11 -4.74
CA LEU A 36 -4.31 3.66 -4.72
C LEU A 36 -4.17 3.04 -6.10
N THR A 37 -4.31 3.81 -7.17
CA THR A 37 -4.03 3.36 -8.54
C THR A 37 -2.54 3.10 -8.74
N ASP A 38 -1.68 4.01 -8.26
CA ASP A 38 -0.23 3.84 -8.31
C ASP A 38 0.21 2.70 -7.39
N THR A 39 -0.43 2.58 -6.23
CA THR A 39 -0.20 1.45 -5.31
C THR A 39 -0.53 0.11 -5.99
N ALA A 40 -1.65 0.00 -6.68
CA ALA A 40 -2.01 -1.22 -7.41
C ALA A 40 -1.00 -1.55 -8.51
N GLN A 41 -0.51 -0.54 -9.24
CA GLN A 41 0.53 -0.72 -10.25
C GLN A 41 1.86 -1.17 -9.63
N ALA A 42 2.25 -0.60 -8.50
CA ALA A 42 3.44 -1.03 -7.76
C ALA A 42 3.32 -2.49 -7.28
N LEU A 43 2.15 -2.93 -6.85
CA LEU A 43 1.90 -4.31 -6.44
C LEU A 43 2.10 -5.32 -7.60
N VAL A 44 1.72 -4.96 -8.83
CA VAL A 44 2.02 -5.78 -10.02
C VAL A 44 3.52 -5.96 -10.19
N THR A 45 4.28 -4.86 -10.07
CA THR A 45 5.74 -4.89 -10.16
C THR A 45 6.36 -5.74 -9.04
N HIS A 46 5.83 -5.62 -7.82
CA HIS A 46 6.31 -6.40 -6.67
C HIS A 46 5.99 -7.89 -6.81
N LEU A 47 4.87 -8.26 -7.41
CA LEU A 47 4.55 -9.66 -7.70
C LEU A 47 5.54 -10.26 -8.71
N ALA A 48 5.85 -9.55 -9.79
CA ALA A 48 6.85 -9.98 -10.76
C ALA A 48 8.26 -10.10 -10.12
N SER A 49 8.61 -9.16 -9.22
CA SER A 49 9.85 -9.23 -8.46
C SER A 49 9.90 -10.46 -7.54
N LEU A 50 8.80 -10.79 -6.88
CA LEU A 50 8.69 -11.97 -6.02
C LEU A 50 8.89 -13.27 -6.82
N GLU A 51 8.36 -13.36 -8.02
CA GLU A 51 8.57 -14.51 -8.91
C GLU A 51 10.04 -14.67 -9.30
N ASN A 52 10.74 -13.56 -9.56
CA ASN A 52 12.18 -13.59 -9.85
C ASN A 52 12.97 -14.06 -8.62
N VAL A 53 12.69 -13.53 -7.43
CA VAL A 53 13.33 -13.97 -6.16
C VAL A 53 13.12 -15.45 -5.92
N ALA A 54 11.93 -15.98 -6.18
CA ALA A 54 11.65 -17.41 -6.03
C ALA A 54 12.43 -18.27 -7.04
N ARG A 55 12.53 -17.79 -8.28
CA ARG A 55 13.32 -18.46 -9.34
C ARG A 55 14.80 -18.51 -8.98
N ASP A 56 15.37 -17.39 -8.54
CA ASP A 56 16.79 -17.29 -8.17
C ASP A 56 17.12 -18.16 -6.96
N ALA A 57 16.20 -18.29 -6.02
CA ALA A 57 16.31 -19.17 -4.87
C ALA A 57 15.97 -20.66 -5.17
N ASN A 58 15.58 -20.98 -6.41
CA ASN A 58 15.09 -22.31 -6.82
C ASN A 58 13.90 -22.81 -5.96
N VAL A 59 13.05 -21.89 -5.52
CA VAL A 59 11.80 -22.17 -4.78
C VAL A 59 10.62 -22.09 -5.74
N ARG A 60 9.84 -23.19 -5.84
CA ARG A 60 8.67 -23.21 -6.70
C ARG A 60 7.46 -22.61 -5.97
N LEU A 61 6.92 -21.52 -6.53
CA LEU A 61 5.63 -20.97 -6.11
C LEU A 61 4.50 -21.74 -6.79
N ALA A 62 3.46 -22.09 -6.05
CA ALA A 62 2.31 -22.77 -6.63
C ALA A 62 1.55 -21.82 -7.58
N PRO A 63 1.33 -22.19 -8.87
CA PRO A 63 0.70 -21.32 -9.85
C PRO A 63 -0.70 -20.82 -9.44
N THR A 64 -1.44 -21.64 -8.71
CA THR A 64 -2.78 -21.30 -8.18
C THR A 64 -2.73 -20.10 -7.22
N TRP A 65 -1.70 -20.01 -6.38
CA TRP A 65 -1.52 -18.87 -5.47
C TRP A 65 -1.08 -17.62 -6.19
N LEU A 66 -0.18 -17.75 -7.17
CA LEU A 66 0.21 -16.61 -8.00
C LEU A 66 -0.97 -16.02 -8.76
N GLN A 67 -1.82 -16.88 -9.35
CA GLN A 67 -3.02 -16.43 -10.03
C GLN A 67 -3.98 -15.72 -9.06
N ARG A 68 -4.24 -16.27 -7.88
CA ARG A 68 -5.08 -15.62 -6.87
C ARG A 68 -4.54 -14.27 -6.40
N LEU A 69 -3.22 -14.15 -6.25
CA LEU A 69 -2.58 -12.86 -5.95
C LEU A 69 -2.78 -11.87 -7.09
N ALA A 70 -2.54 -12.27 -8.33
CA ALA A 70 -2.73 -11.42 -9.51
C ALA A 70 -4.18 -10.96 -9.62
N ASP A 71 -5.14 -11.87 -9.46
CA ASP A 71 -6.58 -11.56 -9.48
C ASP A 71 -6.98 -10.57 -8.35
N ALA A 72 -6.40 -10.73 -7.16
CA ALA A 72 -6.67 -9.84 -6.03
C ALA A 72 -6.10 -8.43 -6.30
N ILE A 73 -4.89 -8.32 -6.86
CA ILE A 73 -4.26 -7.06 -7.27
C ILE A 73 -5.08 -6.39 -8.38
N GLU A 74 -5.56 -7.14 -9.35
CA GLU A 74 -6.39 -6.60 -10.42
C GLU A 74 -7.72 -6.04 -9.89
N ARG A 75 -8.43 -6.79 -9.04
CA ARG A 75 -9.65 -6.32 -8.37
C ARG A 75 -9.41 -5.05 -7.56
N LEU A 76 -8.28 -5.00 -6.85
CA LEU A 76 -7.85 -3.81 -6.14
C LEU A 76 -7.67 -2.62 -7.08
N GLY A 77 -6.96 -2.81 -8.20
CA GLY A 77 -6.74 -1.78 -9.21
C GLY A 77 -8.05 -1.27 -9.83
N GLN A 78 -9.01 -2.17 -10.07
CA GLN A 78 -10.36 -1.78 -10.54
C GLN A 78 -11.10 -0.94 -9.50
N GLY A 79 -11.03 -1.32 -8.22
CA GLY A 79 -11.61 -0.55 -7.11
C GLY A 79 -10.95 0.82 -6.96
N ALA A 80 -9.62 0.88 -7.05
CA ALA A 80 -8.85 2.12 -6.98
C ALA A 80 -9.20 3.11 -8.11
N ARG A 81 -9.34 2.62 -9.34
CA ARG A 81 -9.78 3.45 -10.49
C ARG A 81 -11.19 4.01 -10.29
N ARG A 82 -12.13 3.21 -9.77
CA ARG A 82 -13.49 3.68 -9.44
C ARG A 82 -13.46 4.76 -8.37
N LEU A 83 -12.67 4.56 -7.32
CA LEU A 83 -12.51 5.54 -6.26
C LEU A 83 -11.93 6.86 -6.78
N ALA A 84 -10.89 6.80 -7.63
CA ALA A 84 -10.30 7.97 -8.25
C ALA A 84 -11.31 8.73 -9.15
N ALA A 85 -12.14 8.03 -9.89
CA ALA A 85 -13.21 8.64 -10.69
C ALA A 85 -14.27 9.31 -9.80
N GLU A 86 -14.65 8.69 -8.67
CA GLU A 86 -15.56 9.26 -7.68
C GLU A 86 -14.97 10.54 -7.05
N GLN A 87 -13.69 10.53 -6.67
CA GLN A 87 -12.97 11.72 -6.17
C GLN A 87 -13.00 12.87 -7.19
N ALA A 88 -12.69 12.57 -8.46
CA ALA A 88 -12.69 13.56 -9.52
C ALA A 88 -14.11 14.16 -9.77
N ALA A 89 -15.15 13.34 -9.70
CA ALA A 89 -16.53 13.80 -9.85
C ALA A 89 -16.96 14.71 -8.68
N LEU A 90 -16.58 14.35 -7.44
CA LEU A 90 -16.87 15.18 -6.26
C LEU A 90 -16.11 16.50 -6.27
N ALA A 91 -14.83 16.48 -6.70
CA ALA A 91 -14.03 17.70 -6.85
C ALA A 91 -14.72 18.69 -7.82
N LYS A 92 -15.15 18.21 -9.00
CA LYS A 92 -15.89 19.06 -9.97
C LYS A 92 -17.16 19.66 -9.40
N ARG A 93 -17.90 18.92 -8.56
CA ARG A 93 -19.12 19.44 -7.91
C ARG A 93 -18.82 20.53 -6.89
N LEU A 94 -17.66 20.51 -6.27
CA LEU A 94 -17.22 21.52 -5.30
C LEU A 94 -16.64 22.76 -5.97
N ASP A 95 -16.02 22.60 -7.16
CA ASP A 95 -15.54 23.73 -7.96
C ASP A 95 -16.67 24.59 -8.55
N ALA A 96 -17.84 23.97 -8.80
CA ALA A 96 -19.03 24.66 -9.31
C ALA A 96 -20.24 24.33 -8.40
N PRO A 97 -20.30 24.89 -7.20
CA PRO A 97 -21.32 24.55 -6.22
C PRO A 97 -22.69 25.09 -6.66
N ASP A 98 -23.61 24.19 -6.93
CA ASP A 98 -25.00 24.48 -7.18
C ASP A 98 -25.85 23.78 -6.11
N GLY A 99 -26.44 24.57 -5.21
CA GLY A 99 -27.26 24.05 -4.14
C GLY A 99 -26.56 23.64 -2.85
N ASP A 100 -27.10 22.62 -2.15
CA ASP A 100 -26.61 22.14 -0.87
C ASP A 100 -25.34 21.32 -1.01
N LEU A 101 -24.23 21.78 -0.41
CA LEU A 101 -22.93 21.09 -0.39
C LEU A 101 -22.84 19.95 0.63
N ALA A 102 -23.73 19.88 1.61
CA ALA A 102 -23.64 18.92 2.69
C ALA A 102 -23.58 17.44 2.22
N PRO A 103 -24.38 17.00 1.20
CA PRO A 103 -24.23 15.64 0.67
C PRO A 103 -22.87 15.38 0.03
N THR A 104 -22.32 16.38 -0.68
CA THR A 104 -21.01 16.26 -1.33
C THR A 104 -19.89 16.14 -0.29
N LEU A 105 -19.91 16.96 0.76
CA LEU A 105 -18.93 16.89 1.84
C LEU A 105 -19.02 15.58 2.63
N ARG A 106 -20.21 15.04 2.86
CA ARG A 106 -20.36 13.70 3.46
C ARG A 106 -19.74 12.60 2.60
N ALA A 107 -19.89 12.70 1.28
CA ALA A 107 -19.27 11.75 0.35
C ALA A 107 -17.74 11.85 0.37
N VAL A 108 -17.18 13.06 0.44
CA VAL A 108 -15.73 13.27 0.61
C VAL A 108 -15.24 12.63 1.91
N HIS A 109 -15.96 12.85 3.01
CA HIS A 109 -15.61 12.26 4.30
C HIS A 109 -15.59 10.73 4.24
N ALA A 110 -16.60 10.11 3.64
CA ALA A 110 -16.68 8.66 3.47
C ALA A 110 -15.52 8.09 2.62
N ILE A 111 -15.08 8.82 1.59
CA ILE A 111 -13.88 8.45 0.82
C ILE A 111 -12.63 8.52 1.69
N ASN A 112 -12.45 9.58 2.46
CA ASN A 112 -11.29 9.74 3.33
C ASN A 112 -11.24 8.66 4.42
N GLU A 113 -12.38 8.27 5.00
CA GLU A 113 -12.46 7.13 5.94
C GLU A 113 -12.00 5.82 5.29
N ARG A 114 -12.39 5.56 4.03
CA ARG A 114 -11.92 4.38 3.28
C ARG A 114 -10.41 4.43 3.05
N LEU A 115 -9.86 5.60 2.69
CA LEU A 115 -8.42 5.79 2.51
C LEU A 115 -7.64 5.61 3.83
N GLN A 116 -8.16 6.12 4.95
CA GLN A 116 -7.56 5.92 6.27
C GLN A 116 -7.55 4.44 6.70
N SER A 117 -8.57 3.68 6.30
CA SER A 117 -8.67 2.26 6.61
C SER A 117 -7.74 1.38 5.77
N TRP A 118 -7.11 1.94 4.73
CA TRP A 118 -6.26 1.21 3.80
C TRP A 118 -5.13 0.44 4.50
N GLU A 119 -4.34 1.11 5.33
CA GLU A 119 -3.19 0.50 6.01
C GLU A 119 -3.60 -0.65 6.93
N GLN A 120 -4.78 -0.57 7.54
CA GLN A 120 -5.28 -1.62 8.41
C GLN A 120 -5.60 -2.92 7.66
N GLY A 121 -5.93 -2.84 6.39
CA GLY A 121 -6.16 -4.01 5.54
C GLY A 121 -4.93 -4.90 5.36
N TRP A 122 -3.75 -4.35 5.52
CA TRP A 122 -2.48 -5.07 5.46
C TRP A 122 -2.12 -5.81 6.76
N LEU A 123 -2.79 -5.52 7.86
CA LEU A 123 -2.40 -6.04 9.17
C LEU A 123 -2.92 -7.47 9.38
N ASP A 124 -2.06 -8.32 9.91
CA ASP A 124 -2.39 -9.67 10.38
C ASP A 124 -1.99 -9.80 11.85
N ALA A 125 -2.92 -10.25 12.69
CA ALA A 125 -2.71 -10.35 14.13
C ALA A 125 -1.56 -11.30 14.51
N ARG A 126 -1.26 -12.31 13.68
CA ARG A 126 -0.16 -13.25 13.89
C ARG A 126 1.22 -12.59 13.74
N GLY A 127 1.28 -11.46 13.03
CA GLY A 127 2.53 -10.79 12.69
C GLY A 127 3.43 -11.59 11.76
N LEU A 128 4.64 -11.13 11.55
CA LEU A 128 5.64 -11.84 10.74
C LEU A 128 6.33 -12.93 11.56
N ARG A 129 6.78 -13.99 10.91
CA ARG A 129 7.50 -15.10 11.56
C ARG A 129 8.75 -14.56 12.28
N GLN A 130 9.00 -15.07 13.49
CA GLN A 130 10.12 -14.70 14.39
C GLN A 130 10.15 -13.22 14.84
N ARG A 131 9.14 -12.39 14.42
CA ARG A 131 8.99 -10.98 14.82
C ARG A 131 7.51 -10.57 14.77
N THR A 132 6.71 -11.21 15.61
CA THR A 132 5.25 -11.07 15.64
C THR A 132 4.74 -9.65 15.92
N TRP A 133 5.60 -8.76 16.39
CA TRP A 133 5.29 -7.33 16.56
C TRP A 133 5.18 -6.59 15.21
N TYR A 134 5.81 -7.06 14.12
CA TYR A 134 5.57 -6.57 12.78
C TYR A 134 4.35 -7.27 12.17
N ARG A 135 3.28 -6.52 11.99
CA ARG A 135 1.98 -7.06 11.54
C ARG A 135 1.64 -6.75 10.09
N HIS A 136 2.37 -5.83 9.46
CA HIS A 136 2.11 -5.39 8.10
C HIS A 136 2.65 -6.40 7.08
N LEU A 137 1.75 -7.00 6.26
CA LEU A 137 2.11 -8.05 5.31
C LEU A 137 2.65 -7.52 3.98
N GLY A 138 2.40 -6.26 3.65
CA GLY A 138 2.86 -5.65 2.39
C GLY A 138 4.32 -5.20 2.44
N VAL A 139 4.76 -4.64 3.57
CA VAL A 139 6.12 -4.11 3.74
C VAL A 139 6.57 -4.19 5.19
N ALA A 140 7.84 -4.52 5.40
CA ALA A 140 8.50 -4.43 6.71
C ALA A 140 10.01 -4.26 6.53
N PRO A 141 10.76 -3.79 7.55
CA PRO A 141 12.21 -3.86 7.53
C PRO A 141 12.67 -5.31 7.34
N GLY A 142 13.79 -5.53 6.67
CA GLY A 142 14.37 -6.87 6.51
C GLY A 142 14.71 -7.51 7.86
N ARG A 143 14.59 -8.85 7.94
CA ARG A 143 14.80 -9.62 9.19
C ARG A 143 16.16 -9.37 9.82
N TRP A 144 17.21 -9.22 9.02
CA TRP A 144 18.59 -9.13 9.50
C TRP A 144 19.21 -7.74 9.34
N LEU A 145 18.85 -6.99 8.32
CA LEU A 145 19.54 -5.75 7.98
C LEU A 145 18.81 -4.46 8.36
N GLY A 146 17.54 -4.49 8.68
CA GLY A 146 16.75 -3.38 9.22
C GLY A 146 16.72 -2.04 8.44
N TYR A 147 17.71 -1.78 7.59
CA TYR A 147 17.85 -0.53 6.83
C TYR A 147 17.02 -0.47 5.55
N GLY A 148 16.74 -1.62 4.96
CA GLY A 148 15.95 -1.73 3.73
C GLY A 148 14.53 -2.23 4.01
N ALA A 149 13.55 -1.72 3.27
CA ALA A 149 12.22 -2.26 3.28
C ALA A 149 12.17 -3.53 2.40
N THR A 150 11.56 -4.60 2.93
CA THR A 150 11.26 -5.82 2.19
C THR A 150 9.79 -5.80 1.83
N THR A 151 9.47 -5.95 0.55
CA THR A 151 8.08 -6.11 0.08
C THR A 151 7.64 -7.56 0.24
N PHE A 152 6.37 -7.76 0.59
CA PHE A 152 5.80 -9.06 0.91
C PHE A 152 6.67 -9.88 1.86
N PRO A 153 7.05 -9.29 3.02
CA PRO A 153 8.14 -9.78 3.86
C PRO A 153 7.98 -11.25 4.27
N GLY A 154 6.76 -11.68 4.60
CA GLY A 154 6.50 -13.07 4.98
C GLY A 154 6.87 -14.06 3.86
N VAL A 155 6.46 -13.78 2.63
CA VAL A 155 6.74 -14.63 1.47
C VAL A 155 8.21 -14.54 1.07
N THR A 156 8.73 -13.30 0.93
CA THR A 156 10.12 -13.06 0.52
C THR A 156 11.12 -13.71 1.47
N GLU A 157 10.91 -13.55 2.79
CA GLU A 157 11.79 -14.16 3.80
C GLU A 157 11.66 -15.68 3.87
N SER A 158 10.44 -16.21 3.67
CA SER A 158 10.26 -17.66 3.55
C SER A 158 11.06 -18.23 2.39
N ILE A 159 11.13 -17.54 1.26
CA ILE A 159 11.91 -17.95 0.08
C ILE A 159 13.41 -17.84 0.37
N THR A 160 13.86 -16.69 0.83
CA THR A 160 15.29 -16.32 0.87
C THR A 160 16.02 -16.81 2.12
N LEU A 161 15.31 -16.97 3.24
CA LEU A 161 15.90 -17.27 4.55
C LEU A 161 15.47 -18.65 5.09
N ASP A 162 14.25 -19.11 4.74
CA ASP A 162 13.69 -20.33 5.32
C ASP A 162 13.59 -21.47 4.26
N GLY A 163 14.27 -21.35 3.10
CA GLY A 163 14.30 -22.37 2.05
C GLY A 163 12.93 -22.73 1.46
N GLY A 164 11.98 -21.81 1.52
CA GLY A 164 10.64 -21.98 0.97
C GLY A 164 9.63 -22.74 1.86
N GLN A 165 10.03 -23.18 3.06
CA GLN A 165 9.22 -24.06 3.92
C GLN A 165 7.85 -23.50 4.28
N HIS A 166 7.69 -22.18 4.36
CA HIS A 166 6.46 -21.52 4.80
C HIS A 166 5.75 -20.74 3.70
N THR A 167 6.26 -20.82 2.48
CA THR A 167 5.82 -19.98 1.36
C THR A 167 4.33 -20.10 1.08
N THR A 168 3.75 -21.30 1.17
CA THR A 168 2.31 -21.53 0.94
C THR A 168 1.43 -20.81 1.97
N ASP A 169 1.78 -20.89 3.27
CA ASP A 169 1.04 -20.20 4.34
C ASP A 169 1.16 -18.67 4.19
N GLU A 170 2.35 -18.18 3.92
CA GLU A 170 2.59 -16.75 3.77
C GLU A 170 1.91 -16.19 2.50
N LEU A 171 1.88 -16.95 1.39
CA LEU A 171 1.11 -16.60 0.19
C LEU A 171 -0.39 -16.55 0.48
N ALA A 172 -0.92 -17.51 1.23
CA ALA A 172 -2.33 -17.50 1.63
C ALA A 172 -2.67 -16.27 2.46
N ARG A 173 -1.83 -15.92 3.43
CA ARG A 173 -2.00 -14.73 4.28
C ARG A 173 -1.98 -13.44 3.46
N LEU A 174 -1.01 -13.31 2.57
CA LEU A 174 -0.87 -12.15 1.68
C LEU A 174 -2.09 -12.02 0.76
N THR A 175 -2.54 -13.14 0.18
CA THR A 175 -3.73 -13.16 -0.68
C THR A 175 -4.97 -12.68 0.07
N LEU A 176 -5.21 -13.18 1.28
CA LEU A 176 -6.33 -12.75 2.12
C LEU A 176 -6.25 -11.25 2.48
N ALA A 177 -5.06 -10.71 2.69
CA ALA A 177 -4.88 -9.28 2.92
C ALA A 177 -5.26 -8.46 1.67
N LEU A 178 -4.80 -8.86 0.50
CA LEU A 178 -5.14 -8.20 -0.77
C LEU A 178 -6.63 -8.32 -1.12
N GLU A 179 -7.26 -9.47 -0.84
CA GLU A 179 -8.70 -9.66 -1.02
C GLU A 179 -9.51 -8.73 -0.09
N ARG A 180 -9.09 -8.57 1.17
CA ARG A 180 -9.71 -7.60 2.11
C ARG A 180 -9.58 -6.16 1.59
N LEU A 181 -8.40 -5.78 1.10
CA LEU A 181 -8.15 -4.46 0.53
C LEU A 181 -8.99 -4.22 -0.73
N ALA A 182 -9.09 -5.20 -1.61
CA ALA A 182 -9.94 -5.11 -2.79
C ALA A 182 -11.44 -4.98 -2.41
N ALA A 183 -11.88 -5.73 -1.39
CA ALA A 183 -13.24 -5.61 -0.87
C ALA A 183 -13.51 -4.24 -0.25
N LEU A 184 -12.54 -3.67 0.49
CA LEU A 184 -12.64 -2.33 1.05
C LEU A 184 -12.83 -1.27 -0.03
N MET A 185 -12.10 -1.39 -1.15
CA MET A 185 -12.21 -0.46 -2.29
C MET A 185 -13.48 -0.68 -3.11
N SER A 186 -14.09 -1.86 -3.05
CA SER A 186 -15.31 -2.19 -3.81
C SER A 186 -16.59 -1.79 -3.09
N ARG A 187 -16.55 -1.47 -1.80
CA ARG A 187 -17.72 -1.04 -1.04
C ARG A 187 -18.21 0.29 -1.57
N GLY A 188 -19.20 0.22 -2.47
CA GLY A 188 -19.99 1.38 -2.87
C GLY A 188 -20.86 1.87 -1.70
N ARG A 189 -21.43 3.06 -1.82
CA ARG A 189 -22.43 3.60 -0.89
C ARG A 189 -23.53 2.57 -0.63
N SER A 190 -23.66 2.07 0.56
CA SER A 190 -24.94 1.60 1.09
C SER A 190 -25.75 2.79 1.57
#